data_539431bb471016837fc6dc6407366252
#
_entry.id   539431bb471016837fc6dc6407366252
#
_cell.length_a   1.000
_cell.length_b   1.000
_cell.length_c   1.000
_cell.angle_alpha   90.00
_cell.angle_beta   90.00
_cell.angle_gamma   90.00
#
_symmetry.space_group_name_H-M   'P 1'
#
loop_
_entity.id
_entity.type
_entity.pdbx_description
1 polymer ?
#
loop_
_entity_poly.entity_id
_entity_poly.type
_entity_poly.pdbx_seq_one_letter_code
_entity_poly.pdbx_strand_id
1 'polypeptide(L)'
;MKRRATQVAATLIGGAILVMTAWAALAPITTSSRDQLFEIPKGTWARRMSGDPVAILPDRIRLTLGLRDVLVLRNLDDVPQIFGPTLMMPGQSFRLPFAVASSYTFDCTAHPSGQMTIIVDPFPETPWARLVWRTRHLAALRLPTGEHAAT
;
A
#
# COMPACT_ATOMS: atom_id res chain seq x y z
N MET A 1 26.64 -21.60 -37.16
CA MET A 1 25.80 -20.38 -37.27
C MET A 1 24.86 -20.18 -36.03
N LYS A 2 24.23 -21.21 -35.48
CA LYS A 2 23.31 -21.10 -34.31
C LYS A 2 23.94 -20.49 -33.05
N ARG A 3 25.19 -20.84 -32.69
CA ARG A 3 25.89 -20.33 -31.49
C ARG A 3 26.14 -18.79 -31.51
N ARG A 4 26.43 -18.21 -32.67
CA ARG A 4 26.62 -16.77 -32.79
C ARG A 4 25.30 -15.97 -32.65
N ALA A 5 24.22 -16.52 -33.18
CA ALA A 5 22.90 -15.90 -33.04
C ALA A 5 22.40 -15.88 -31.56
N THR A 6 22.64 -16.97 -30.82
CA THR A 6 22.33 -17.05 -29.38
C THR A 6 23.18 -16.11 -28.54
N GLN A 7 24.47 -15.94 -28.86
CA GLN A 7 25.34 -14.97 -28.16
C GLN A 7 24.92 -13.52 -28.41
N VAL A 8 24.59 -13.16 -29.65
CA VAL A 8 24.12 -11.81 -29.99
C VAL A 8 22.79 -11.53 -29.30
N ALA A 9 21.87 -12.49 -29.29
CA ALA A 9 20.58 -12.33 -28.58
C ALA A 9 20.80 -12.15 -27.06
N ALA A 10 21.69 -12.91 -26.44
CA ALA A 10 21.99 -12.79 -25.02
C ALA A 10 22.61 -11.43 -24.64
N THR A 11 23.51 -10.90 -25.47
CA THR A 11 24.13 -9.57 -25.26
C THR A 11 23.10 -8.45 -25.43
N LEU A 12 22.21 -8.54 -26.40
CA LEU A 12 21.13 -7.55 -26.59
C LEU A 12 20.15 -7.55 -25.43
N ILE A 13 19.75 -8.72 -24.94
CA ILE A 13 18.86 -8.86 -23.78
C ILE A 13 19.55 -8.29 -22.53
N GLY A 14 20.82 -8.66 -22.28
CA GLY A 14 21.59 -8.12 -21.16
C GLY A 14 21.74 -6.60 -21.19
N GLY A 15 22.02 -6.03 -22.36
CA GLY A 15 22.07 -4.59 -22.57
C GLY A 15 20.74 -3.89 -22.31
N ALA A 16 19.64 -4.46 -22.80
CA ALA A 16 18.30 -3.92 -22.57
C ALA A 16 17.92 -3.94 -21.07
N ILE A 17 18.24 -5.01 -20.36
CA ILE A 17 17.99 -5.10 -18.90
C ILE A 17 18.76 -4.02 -18.14
N LEU A 18 20.04 -3.81 -18.48
CA LEU A 18 20.88 -2.79 -17.85
C LEU A 18 20.31 -1.38 -18.08
N VAL A 19 19.93 -1.05 -19.30
CA VAL A 19 19.33 0.25 -19.64
C VAL A 19 18.01 0.46 -18.90
N MET A 20 17.15 -0.56 -18.87
CA MET A 20 15.88 -0.49 -18.14
C MET A 20 16.07 -0.32 -16.63
N THR A 21 17.06 -1.01 -16.06
CA THR A 21 17.37 -0.89 -14.63
C THR A 21 17.94 0.50 -14.30
N ALA A 22 18.85 1.01 -15.12
CA ALA A 22 19.39 2.34 -14.96
C ALA A 22 18.30 3.41 -15.08
N TRP A 23 17.44 3.31 -16.08
CA TRP A 23 16.30 4.20 -16.24
C TRP A 23 15.35 4.11 -15.02
N ALA A 24 15.04 2.90 -14.56
CA ALA A 24 14.19 2.70 -13.39
C ALA A 24 14.78 3.27 -12.09
N ALA A 25 16.11 3.35 -11.97
CA ALA A 25 16.78 3.96 -10.83
C ALA A 25 16.80 5.50 -10.89
N LEU A 26 16.92 6.06 -12.08
CA LEU A 26 17.16 7.50 -12.30
C LEU A 26 15.87 8.28 -12.57
N ALA A 27 14.88 7.67 -13.22
CA ALA A 27 13.64 8.35 -13.56
C ALA A 27 12.89 8.86 -12.32
N PRO A 28 12.28 10.06 -12.38
CA PRO A 28 11.48 10.58 -11.27
C PRO A 28 10.32 9.65 -10.93
N ILE A 29 9.98 9.57 -9.63
CA ILE A 29 8.79 8.85 -9.19
C ILE A 29 7.65 9.87 -9.17
N THR A 30 6.63 9.61 -9.98
CA THR A 30 5.39 10.39 -9.99
C THR A 30 4.23 9.47 -9.64
N THR A 31 3.33 9.96 -8.80
CA THR A 31 2.08 9.27 -8.43
C THR A 31 0.91 10.14 -8.84
N SER A 32 -0.17 9.52 -9.31
CA SER A 32 -1.39 10.24 -9.69
C SER A 32 -2.14 10.83 -8.49
N SER A 33 -1.94 10.28 -7.31
CA SER A 33 -2.54 10.74 -6.06
C SER A 33 -1.61 10.42 -4.89
N ARG A 34 -1.63 11.29 -3.87
CA ARG A 34 -0.97 11.05 -2.57
C ARG A 34 -1.87 10.24 -1.62
N ASP A 35 -3.11 10.03 -1.99
CA ASP A 35 -4.10 9.32 -1.18
C ASP A 35 -3.90 7.82 -1.27
N GLN A 36 -3.94 7.16 -0.13
CA GLN A 36 -4.04 5.71 -0.01
C GLN A 36 -5.37 5.38 0.64
N LEU A 37 -6.30 4.90 -0.18
CA LEU A 37 -7.66 4.57 0.27
C LEU A 37 -7.70 3.17 0.86
N PHE A 38 -8.35 3.06 2.01
CA PHE A 38 -8.79 1.82 2.63
C PHE A 38 -10.27 1.94 2.98
N GLU A 39 -11.02 0.91 2.69
CA GLU A 39 -12.45 0.85 2.97
C GLU A 39 -12.73 -0.18 4.07
N ILE A 40 -13.59 0.18 5.00
CA ILE A 40 -14.13 -0.73 6.00
C ILE A 40 -15.45 -1.23 5.41
N PRO A 41 -15.52 -2.49 4.93
CA PRO A 41 -16.70 -2.98 4.23
C PRO A 41 -17.89 -3.17 5.16
N LYS A 42 -19.06 -3.19 4.55
CA LYS A 42 -20.32 -3.48 5.22
C LYS A 42 -20.30 -4.82 5.95
N GLY A 43 -20.85 -4.87 7.16
CA GLY A 43 -20.91 -6.07 7.98
C GLY A 43 -19.61 -6.41 8.72
N THR A 44 -18.62 -5.50 8.72
CA THR A 44 -17.35 -5.67 9.45
C THR A 44 -17.60 -5.91 10.94
N TRP A 45 -18.42 -5.07 11.55
CA TRP A 45 -18.76 -5.20 12.98
C TRP A 45 -19.47 -6.51 13.29
N ALA A 46 -20.46 -6.89 12.48
CA ALA A 46 -21.21 -8.13 12.67
C ALA A 46 -20.28 -9.36 12.62
N ARG A 47 -19.38 -9.43 11.67
CA ARG A 47 -18.37 -10.49 11.57
C ARG A 47 -17.44 -10.51 12.77
N ARG A 48 -16.96 -9.34 13.20
CA ARG A 48 -16.12 -9.24 14.39
C ARG A 48 -16.82 -9.74 15.64
N MET A 49 -18.08 -9.39 15.84
CA MET A 49 -18.89 -9.84 16.98
C MET A 49 -19.20 -11.34 16.95
N SER A 50 -19.24 -11.95 15.78
CA SER A 50 -19.38 -13.39 15.61
C SER A 50 -18.06 -14.18 15.82
N GLY A 51 -16.94 -13.47 16.09
CA GLY A 51 -15.64 -14.11 16.29
C GLY A 51 -14.93 -14.52 15.00
N ASP A 52 -15.36 -13.99 13.85
CA ASP A 52 -14.70 -14.22 12.57
C ASP A 52 -13.31 -13.56 12.57
N PRO A 53 -12.20 -14.33 12.42
CA PRO A 53 -10.84 -13.82 12.47
C PRO A 53 -10.42 -13.08 11.18
N VAL A 54 -11.30 -12.88 10.21
CA VAL A 54 -10.96 -12.26 8.93
C VAL A 54 -10.44 -10.84 9.15
N ALA A 55 -9.17 -10.64 8.86
CA ALA A 55 -8.54 -9.32 8.85
C ALA A 55 -9.03 -8.54 7.62
N ILE A 56 -9.92 -7.57 7.85
CA ILE A 56 -10.49 -6.71 6.81
C ILE A 56 -9.52 -5.62 6.38
N LEU A 57 -8.73 -5.14 7.33
CA LEU A 57 -7.65 -4.18 7.10
C LEU A 57 -6.31 -4.86 7.40
N PRO A 58 -5.25 -4.54 6.68
CA PRO A 58 -3.93 -5.09 6.97
C PRO A 58 -3.43 -4.60 8.33
N ASP A 59 -2.74 -5.47 9.08
CA ASP A 59 -2.16 -5.13 10.40
C ASP A 59 -1.21 -3.92 10.33
N ARG A 60 -0.58 -3.75 9.18
CA ARG A 60 0.37 -2.66 8.92
C ARG A 60 0.12 -2.03 7.58
N ILE A 61 -0.09 -0.73 7.60
CA ILE A 61 -0.18 0.09 6.39
C ILE A 61 1.17 0.78 6.17
N ARG A 62 1.72 0.67 4.96
CA ARG A 62 2.92 1.39 4.57
C ARG A 62 2.60 2.55 3.65
N LEU A 63 3.05 3.72 4.05
CA LEU A 63 2.98 4.97 3.29
C LEU A 63 4.38 5.46 2.96
N THR A 64 4.50 6.40 2.02
CA THR A 64 5.78 6.99 1.63
C THR A 64 5.62 8.50 1.48
N LEU A 65 6.41 9.28 2.22
CA LEU A 65 6.37 10.74 2.17
C LEU A 65 6.52 11.25 0.74
N GLY A 66 5.72 12.26 0.39
CA GLY A 66 5.75 12.91 -0.91
C GLY A 66 5.16 12.09 -2.07
N LEU A 67 4.87 10.80 -1.87
CA LEU A 67 4.32 9.91 -2.90
C LEU A 67 2.92 9.42 -2.55
N ARG A 68 2.79 8.72 -1.41
CA ARG A 68 1.53 8.22 -0.86
C ARG A 68 1.59 8.38 0.65
N ASP A 69 1.32 9.56 1.13
CA ASP A 69 1.45 9.97 2.52
C ASP A 69 0.15 10.49 3.14
N VAL A 70 -0.96 10.31 2.45
CA VAL A 70 -2.29 10.62 2.98
C VAL A 70 -3.08 9.33 3.12
N LEU A 71 -3.33 8.92 4.36
CA LEU A 71 -4.26 7.83 4.64
C LEU A 71 -5.68 8.33 4.45
N VAL A 72 -6.47 7.60 3.68
CA VAL A 72 -7.91 7.82 3.55
C VAL A 72 -8.62 6.56 4.01
N LEU A 73 -9.38 6.67 5.09
CA LEU A 73 -10.25 5.60 5.60
C LEU A 73 -11.69 5.95 5.25
N ARG A 74 -12.42 4.99 4.71
CA ARG A 74 -13.85 5.13 4.41
C ARG A 74 -14.64 4.07 5.15
N ASN A 75 -15.59 4.50 5.96
CA ASN A 75 -16.48 3.59 6.66
C ASN A 75 -17.71 3.27 5.78
N LEU A 76 -17.74 2.07 5.21
CA LEU A 76 -18.90 1.54 4.48
C LEU A 76 -19.76 0.62 5.35
N ASP A 77 -19.33 0.37 6.61
CA ASP A 77 -20.11 -0.43 7.55
C ASP A 77 -21.38 0.32 8.01
N ASP A 78 -22.33 -0.42 8.54
CA ASP A 78 -23.62 0.13 9.03
C ASP A 78 -23.49 0.73 10.45
N VAL A 79 -22.33 0.57 11.09
CA VAL A 79 -22.06 1.07 12.44
C VAL A 79 -20.90 2.07 12.46
N PRO A 80 -20.88 3.00 13.43
CA PRO A 80 -19.74 3.88 13.62
C PRO A 80 -18.46 3.10 13.93
N GLN A 81 -17.33 3.56 13.41
CA GLN A 81 -15.99 3.00 13.64
C GLN A 81 -15.08 4.05 14.24
N ILE A 82 -14.23 3.64 15.18
CA ILE A 82 -13.23 4.52 15.80
C ILE A 82 -11.87 4.27 15.15
N PHE A 83 -11.20 5.36 14.78
CA PHE A 83 -9.82 5.34 14.34
C PHE A 83 -9.05 6.47 15.05
N GLY A 84 -8.14 6.10 15.95
CA GLY A 84 -7.47 7.04 16.83
C GLY A 84 -8.48 7.90 17.60
N PRO A 85 -8.37 9.23 17.55
CA PRO A 85 -9.31 10.12 18.24
C PRO A 85 -10.62 10.37 17.46
N THR A 86 -10.79 9.77 16.28
CA THR A 86 -11.88 10.11 15.37
C THR A 86 -12.93 9.01 15.33
N LEU A 87 -14.20 9.42 15.51
CA LEU A 87 -15.37 8.58 15.28
C LEU A 87 -15.87 8.81 13.84
N MET A 88 -15.86 7.75 13.04
CA MET A 88 -16.36 7.77 11.66
C MET A 88 -17.76 7.15 11.61
N MET A 89 -18.76 7.95 11.25
CA MET A 89 -20.11 7.46 11.02
C MET A 89 -20.20 6.63 9.73
N PRO A 90 -21.23 5.78 9.56
CA PRO A 90 -21.50 5.10 8.30
C PRO A 90 -21.49 6.05 7.11
N GLY A 91 -20.76 5.66 6.04
CA GLY A 91 -20.61 6.46 4.82
C GLY A 91 -19.57 7.60 4.90
N GLN A 92 -19.00 7.87 6.06
CA GLN A 92 -17.99 8.92 6.21
C GLN A 92 -16.60 8.46 5.78
N SER A 93 -15.80 9.43 5.34
CA SER A 93 -14.37 9.26 5.03
C SER A 93 -13.55 10.17 5.93
N PHE A 94 -12.43 9.64 6.42
CA PHE A 94 -11.45 10.36 7.22
C PHE A 94 -10.13 10.43 6.47
N ARG A 95 -9.49 11.60 6.45
CA ARG A 95 -8.21 11.84 5.78
C ARG A 95 -7.16 12.26 6.79
N LEU A 96 -6.04 11.55 6.83
CA LEU A 96 -4.92 11.82 7.72
C LEU A 96 -3.63 11.96 6.89
N PRO A 97 -3.15 13.20 6.68
CA PRO A 97 -1.85 13.44 6.06
C PRO A 97 -0.71 13.21 7.06
N PHE A 98 0.38 12.65 6.59
CA PHE A 98 1.61 12.47 7.36
C PHE A 98 2.70 13.38 6.81
N ALA A 99 3.42 14.08 7.71
CA ALA A 99 4.50 14.98 7.37
C ALA A 99 5.89 14.46 7.80
N VAL A 100 5.92 13.42 8.64
CA VAL A 100 7.16 12.89 9.22
C VAL A 100 7.22 11.38 9.02
N ALA A 101 8.39 10.89 8.58
CA ALA A 101 8.65 9.46 8.48
C ALA A 101 8.79 8.87 9.89
N SER A 102 7.86 8.00 10.27
CA SER A 102 7.81 7.34 11.58
C SER A 102 6.85 6.15 11.55
N SER A 103 6.77 5.45 12.65
CA SER A 103 5.75 4.43 12.91
C SER A 103 4.72 5.00 13.87
N TYR A 104 3.46 4.96 13.46
CA TYR A 104 2.32 5.46 14.22
C TYR A 104 1.40 4.29 14.55
N THR A 105 0.93 4.21 15.79
CA THR A 105 -0.07 3.23 16.21
C THR A 105 -1.35 3.97 16.61
N PHE A 106 -2.47 3.52 16.07
CA PHE A 106 -3.79 4.07 16.33
C PHE A 106 -4.73 2.97 16.82
N ASP A 107 -5.59 3.31 17.75
CA ASP A 107 -6.70 2.43 18.11
C ASP A 107 -7.66 2.35 16.92
N CYS A 108 -8.12 1.15 16.58
CA CYS A 108 -9.01 0.92 15.44
C CYS A 108 -10.03 -0.15 15.76
N THR A 109 -11.30 0.22 15.84
CA THR A 109 -12.39 -0.74 16.16
C THR A 109 -12.69 -1.70 15.02
N ALA A 110 -12.35 -1.36 13.80
CA ALA A 110 -12.50 -2.24 12.64
C ALA A 110 -11.42 -3.34 12.57
N HIS A 111 -10.31 -3.18 13.32
CA HIS A 111 -9.21 -4.14 13.31
C HIS A 111 -9.37 -5.20 14.41
N PRO A 112 -9.11 -6.51 14.15
CA PRO A 112 -9.27 -7.59 15.14
C PRO A 112 -8.47 -7.39 16.42
N SER A 113 -7.23 -6.88 16.33
CA SER A 113 -6.37 -6.57 17.49
C SER A 113 -6.77 -5.31 18.25
N GLY A 114 -7.73 -4.54 17.75
CA GLY A 114 -8.09 -3.22 18.29
C GLY A 114 -7.10 -2.11 17.96
N GLN A 115 -5.99 -2.39 17.27
CA GLN A 115 -4.95 -1.43 16.93
C GLN A 115 -4.48 -1.61 15.49
N MET A 116 -4.02 -0.53 14.88
CA MET A 116 -3.43 -0.51 13.54
C MET A 116 -2.13 0.27 13.55
N THR A 117 -1.11 -0.29 12.89
CA THR A 117 0.20 0.38 12.75
C THR A 117 0.35 0.96 11.34
N ILE A 118 0.68 2.24 11.26
CA ILE A 118 0.99 2.94 10.02
C ILE A 118 2.48 3.26 10.01
N ILE A 119 3.19 2.72 9.03
CA ILE A 119 4.62 2.97 8.84
C ILE A 119 4.75 3.96 7.68
N VAL A 120 5.29 5.13 7.97
CA VAL A 120 5.57 6.17 6.99
C VAL A 120 7.05 6.14 6.66
N ASP A 121 7.39 5.62 5.49
CA ASP A 121 8.76 5.58 4.99
C ASP A 121 9.17 6.97 4.45
N PRO A 122 10.46 7.36 4.53
CA PRO A 122 10.94 8.59 3.93
C PRO A 122 10.85 8.55 2.39
N PHE A 123 10.87 9.73 1.75
CA PHE A 123 10.95 9.82 0.30
C PHE A 123 12.22 9.13 -0.24
N PRO A 124 12.13 8.30 -1.30
CA PRO A 124 13.28 7.60 -1.85
C PRO A 124 14.17 8.55 -2.68
N GLU A 125 15.12 9.21 -2.03
CA GLU A 125 15.99 10.19 -2.65
C GLU A 125 17.06 9.56 -3.54
N THR A 126 17.64 8.43 -3.11
CA THR A 126 18.72 7.77 -3.84
C THR A 126 18.22 6.89 -4.99
N PRO A 127 19.02 6.69 -6.06
CA PRO A 127 18.68 5.77 -7.16
C PRO A 127 18.34 4.36 -6.69
N TRP A 128 19.10 3.85 -5.72
CA TRP A 128 18.84 2.53 -5.11
C TRP A 128 17.51 2.49 -4.35
N ALA A 129 17.22 3.51 -3.54
CA ALA A 129 15.95 3.59 -2.80
C ALA A 129 14.76 3.67 -3.75
N ARG A 130 14.88 4.37 -4.89
CA ARG A 130 13.85 4.42 -5.94
C ARG A 130 13.60 3.06 -6.57
N LEU A 131 14.66 2.31 -6.86
CA LEU A 131 14.55 0.98 -7.42
C LEU A 131 13.84 0.03 -6.43
N VAL A 132 14.26 0.04 -5.16
CA VAL A 132 13.62 -0.77 -4.09
C VAL A 132 12.14 -0.38 -3.91
N TRP A 133 11.83 0.91 -3.93
CA TRP A 133 10.45 1.39 -3.82
C TRP A 133 9.58 0.86 -4.99
N ARG A 134 10.09 0.95 -6.22
CA ARG A 134 9.37 0.46 -7.41
C ARG A 134 9.14 -1.04 -7.38
N THR A 135 10.14 -1.83 -7.00
CA THR A 135 9.97 -3.28 -6.91
C THR A 135 8.95 -3.68 -5.84
N ARG A 136 8.96 -3.02 -4.68
CA ARG A 136 7.95 -3.24 -3.63
C ARG A 136 6.55 -2.87 -4.09
N HIS A 137 6.41 -1.73 -4.79
CA HIS A 137 5.13 -1.26 -5.29
C HIS A 137 4.55 -2.19 -6.37
N LEU A 138 5.39 -2.67 -7.30
CA LEU A 138 4.99 -3.66 -8.30
C LEU A 138 4.61 -5.01 -7.68
N ALA A 139 5.32 -5.44 -6.65
CA ALA A 139 4.99 -6.66 -5.91
C ALA A 139 3.62 -6.54 -5.21
N ALA A 140 3.33 -5.38 -4.61
CA ALA A 140 2.04 -5.12 -3.96
C ALA A 140 0.86 -5.11 -4.95
N LEU A 141 1.07 -4.70 -6.20
CA LEU A 141 0.05 -4.75 -7.25
C LEU A 141 -0.24 -6.18 -7.74
N ARG A 142 0.69 -7.11 -7.56
CA ARG A 142 0.56 -8.51 -8.01
C ARG A 142 0.00 -9.44 -6.93
N LEU A 143 0.12 -9.07 -5.67
CA LEU A 143 -0.51 -9.80 -4.58
C LEU A 143 -1.94 -9.26 -4.46
N PRO A 144 -2.98 -10.08 -4.68
CA PRO A 144 -4.34 -9.65 -4.38
C PRO A 144 -4.38 -9.35 -2.88
N THR A 145 -4.43 -8.06 -2.52
CA THR A 145 -4.94 -7.63 -1.23
C THR A 145 -6.30 -8.28 -1.12
N GLY A 146 -6.50 -9.15 -0.13
CA GLY A 146 -7.65 -10.01 0.08
C GLY A 146 -8.94 -9.40 -0.45
N GLU A 147 -9.21 -9.71 -1.72
CA GLU A 147 -10.27 -9.11 -2.49
C GLU A 147 -11.51 -9.94 -2.29
N HIS A 148 -12.49 -9.29 -1.68
CA HIS A 148 -13.89 -9.44 -2.03
C HIS A 148 -14.30 -10.80 -2.57
N ALA A 149 -14.46 -11.79 -1.71
CA ALA A 149 -15.46 -12.81 -1.95
C ALA A 149 -16.81 -12.25 -1.50
N ALA A 150 -17.39 -11.39 -2.34
CA ALA A 150 -18.80 -11.07 -2.31
C ALA A 150 -19.44 -11.78 -3.49
N THR A 151 -20.05 -12.88 -3.22
CA THR A 151 -21.18 -13.45 -3.95
C THR A 151 -22.25 -13.77 -2.94
#